data_1692d186543e29584599eae23196d6b1
#
_entry.id   1692d186543e29584599eae23196d6b1
#
_cell.length_a   1.000
_cell.length_b   1.000
_cell.length_c   1.000
_cell.angle_alpha   90.00
_cell.angle_beta   90.00
_cell.angle_gamma   90.00
#
_symmetry.space_group_name_H-M   'P 1'
#
loop_
_entity.id
_entity.type
_entity.pdbx_description
1 polymer ?
#
loop_
_entity_poly.entity_id
_entity_poly.type
_entity_poly.pdbx_seq_one_letter_code
_entity_poly.pdbx_strand_id
1 'polypeptide(L)'
;MNREVITIKNGKVSIPKSVSMQAFEIANLFGVYVQTVSANIKAIIKSGVVSPDTSGQVIANGSTIVPIDFGLEMITALAFRIGTHNAKVFREWLMKKAISTSTSQQVLICNHWNQLSSLN
;
A
#
# COMPACT_ATOMS: atom_id res chain seq x y z
N MET A 1 -8.00 15.84 -16.73
CA MET A 1 -6.96 15.94 -15.72
C MET A 1 -6.63 14.54 -15.18
N ASN A 2 -5.39 14.16 -15.22
CA ASN A 2 -4.99 12.82 -14.78
C ASN A 2 -4.89 12.77 -13.27
N ARG A 3 -5.70 11.92 -12.68
CA ARG A 3 -5.56 11.62 -11.25
C ARG A 3 -4.45 10.60 -11.06
N GLU A 4 -3.70 10.76 -10.02
CA GLU A 4 -2.56 9.90 -9.71
C GLU A 4 -3.04 8.69 -8.90
N VAL A 5 -3.84 7.85 -9.56
CA VAL A 5 -4.46 6.70 -8.90
C VAL A 5 -3.94 5.39 -9.49
N ILE A 6 -3.89 4.39 -8.61
CA ILE A 6 -3.55 3.03 -9.00
C ILE A 6 -4.79 2.38 -9.63
N THR A 7 -4.57 1.57 -10.66
CA THR A 7 -5.66 0.79 -11.25
C THR A 7 -5.28 -0.68 -11.31
N ILE A 8 -6.29 -1.54 -11.14
CA ILE A 8 -6.16 -2.99 -11.30
C ILE A 8 -7.23 -3.42 -12.29
N LYS A 9 -6.80 -3.90 -13.46
CA LYS A 9 -7.71 -4.36 -14.51
C LYS A 9 -7.21 -5.67 -15.07
N ASN A 10 -8.07 -6.69 -15.08
CA ASN A 10 -7.75 -8.00 -15.64
C ASN A 10 -6.44 -8.58 -15.07
N GLY A 11 -6.24 -8.41 -13.77
CA GLY A 11 -5.04 -8.88 -13.11
C GLY A 11 -3.79 -8.05 -13.34
N LYS A 12 -3.92 -6.92 -14.03
CA LYS A 12 -2.81 -6.01 -14.30
C LYS A 12 -2.89 -4.80 -13.40
N VAL A 13 -1.78 -4.51 -12.72
CA VAL A 13 -1.64 -3.35 -11.84
C VAL A 13 -0.91 -2.24 -12.59
N SER A 14 -1.49 -1.05 -12.57
CA SER A 14 -0.86 0.13 -13.15
C SER A 14 -0.70 1.19 -12.08
N ILE A 15 0.53 1.67 -11.90
CA ILE A 15 0.86 2.66 -10.88
C ILE A 15 1.42 3.91 -11.55
N PRO A 16 0.85 5.09 -11.28
CA PRO A 16 1.42 6.34 -11.81
C PRO A 16 2.74 6.67 -11.13
N LYS A 17 3.46 7.64 -11.67
CA LYS A 17 4.74 8.09 -11.11
C LYS A 17 4.60 8.52 -9.65
N SER A 18 3.51 9.18 -9.34
CA SER A 18 3.23 9.69 -8.01
C SER A 18 1.81 9.26 -7.66
N VAL A 19 1.63 8.70 -6.47
CA VAL A 19 0.35 8.16 -6.05
C VAL A 19 -0.27 9.08 -4.99
N SER A 20 -1.51 9.50 -5.24
CA SER A 20 -2.28 10.28 -4.30
C SER A 20 -3.74 9.86 -4.42
N MET A 21 -4.24 9.10 -3.44
CA MET A 21 -5.59 8.55 -3.48
C MET A 21 -6.31 8.82 -2.16
N GLN A 22 -7.59 9.10 -2.27
CA GLN A 22 -8.44 9.24 -1.10
C GLN A 22 -8.99 7.87 -0.67
N ALA A 23 -9.52 7.81 0.55
CA ALA A 23 -10.01 6.54 1.10
C ALA A 23 -11.04 5.86 0.20
N PHE A 24 -11.96 6.64 -0.39
CA PHE A 24 -12.99 6.04 -1.26
C PHE A 24 -12.40 5.45 -2.53
N GLU A 25 -11.33 6.04 -3.04
CA GLU A 25 -10.64 5.53 -4.23
C GLU A 25 -9.91 4.22 -3.91
N ILE A 26 -9.30 4.14 -2.74
CA ILE A 26 -8.66 2.93 -2.27
C ILE A 26 -9.69 1.83 -2.04
N ALA A 27 -10.84 2.19 -1.48
CA ALA A 27 -11.94 1.25 -1.29
C ALA A 27 -12.40 0.65 -2.61
N ASN A 28 -12.54 1.47 -3.64
CA ASN A 28 -12.90 1.00 -4.98
C ASN A 28 -11.81 0.11 -5.57
N LEU A 29 -10.54 0.47 -5.37
CA LEU A 29 -9.41 -0.30 -5.88
C LEU A 29 -9.40 -1.72 -5.31
N PHE A 30 -9.58 -1.86 -4.01
CA PHE A 30 -9.51 -3.16 -3.33
C PHE A 30 -10.86 -3.86 -3.17
N GLY A 31 -11.95 -3.21 -3.59
CA GLY A 31 -13.27 -3.83 -3.52
C GLY A 31 -13.79 -4.00 -2.11
N VAL A 32 -13.61 -2.99 -1.27
CA VAL A 32 -14.10 -2.99 0.12
C VAL A 32 -14.88 -1.69 0.39
N TYR A 33 -15.53 -1.64 1.54
CA TYR A 33 -16.22 -0.42 1.96
C TYR A 33 -15.21 0.63 2.45
N VAL A 34 -15.60 1.90 2.32
CA VAL A 34 -14.76 3.02 2.78
C VAL A 34 -14.49 2.89 4.29
N GLN A 35 -15.47 2.44 5.06
CA GLN A 35 -15.31 2.24 6.49
C GLN A 35 -14.22 1.23 6.81
N THR A 36 -14.09 0.18 5.99
CA THR A 36 -13.04 -0.81 6.13
C THR A 36 -11.68 -0.16 5.90
N VAL A 37 -11.55 0.65 4.86
CA VAL A 37 -10.30 1.35 4.57
C VAL A 37 -9.95 2.30 5.71
N SER A 38 -10.91 3.11 6.15
CA SER A 38 -10.68 4.10 7.21
C SER A 38 -10.26 3.44 8.53
N ALA A 39 -10.91 2.34 8.90
CA ALA A 39 -10.58 1.62 10.12
C ALA A 39 -9.17 1.04 10.06
N ASN A 40 -8.79 0.48 8.91
CA ASN A 40 -7.45 -0.06 8.73
C ASN A 40 -6.38 1.03 8.69
N ILE A 41 -6.67 2.19 8.11
CA ILE A 41 -5.74 3.33 8.12
C ILE A 41 -5.45 3.76 9.56
N LYS A 42 -6.47 3.88 10.38
CA LYS A 42 -6.30 4.25 11.79
C LYS A 42 -5.44 3.22 12.52
N ALA A 43 -5.69 1.93 12.27
CA ALA A 43 -4.91 0.87 12.90
C ALA A 43 -3.45 0.91 12.44
N ILE A 44 -3.20 1.15 11.16
CA ILE A 44 -1.84 1.24 10.62
C ILE A 44 -1.08 2.41 11.24
N ILE A 45 -1.71 3.58 11.31
CA ILE A 45 -1.10 4.76 11.92
C ILE A 45 -0.80 4.51 13.39
N LYS A 46 -1.76 3.93 14.11
CA LYS A 46 -1.61 3.62 15.52
C LYS A 46 -0.48 2.63 15.79
N SER A 47 -0.29 1.68 14.88
CA SER A 47 0.77 0.67 15.01
C SER A 47 2.17 1.22 14.72
N GLY A 48 2.26 2.39 14.09
CA GLY A 48 3.54 3.00 13.72
C GLY A 48 4.18 2.41 12.48
N VAL A 49 3.50 1.52 11.76
CA VAL A 49 4.04 0.92 10.53
C VAL A 49 4.22 1.97 9.45
N VAL A 50 3.28 2.90 9.34
CA VAL A 50 3.36 4.01 8.40
C VAL A 50 3.11 5.29 9.17
N SER A 51 4.01 6.25 9.02
CA SER A 51 3.82 7.58 9.61
C SER A 51 2.87 8.40 8.72
N PRO A 52 1.90 9.09 9.30
CA PRO A 52 1.00 9.91 8.49
C PRO A 52 1.73 11.10 7.91
N ASP A 53 1.51 11.36 6.63
CA ASP A 53 2.03 12.55 5.98
C ASP A 53 1.00 13.67 6.14
N THR A 54 1.27 14.60 7.03
CA THR A 54 0.37 15.71 7.34
C THR A 54 0.75 17.00 6.63
N SER A 55 1.66 16.92 5.66
CA SER A 55 2.05 18.11 4.89
C SER A 55 0.97 18.58 3.92
N GLY A 56 0.06 17.71 3.50
CA GLY A 56 -1.06 18.05 2.65
C GLY A 56 -2.32 18.36 3.45
N GLN A 57 -3.48 18.13 2.83
CA GLN A 57 -4.76 18.32 3.49
C GLN A 57 -4.98 17.25 4.56
N VAL A 58 -5.45 17.66 5.71
CA VAL A 58 -5.69 16.76 6.83
C VAL A 58 -7.06 17.02 7.44
N ILE A 59 -7.60 16.03 8.13
CA ILE A 59 -8.81 16.19 8.92
C ILE A 59 -8.51 15.76 10.35
N ALA A 60 -9.17 16.43 11.30
CA ALA A 60 -9.10 16.03 12.70
C ALA A 60 -10.10 14.91 12.95
N ASN A 61 -9.65 13.86 13.62
CA ASN A 61 -10.48 12.72 13.97
C ASN A 61 -10.25 12.43 15.46
N GLY A 62 -11.03 13.09 16.31
CA GLY A 62 -10.79 13.08 17.73
C GLY A 62 -9.48 13.80 18.04
N SER A 63 -8.56 13.12 18.73
CA SER A 63 -7.24 13.66 19.04
C SER A 63 -6.21 13.36 17.96
N THR A 64 -6.60 12.68 16.88
CA THR A 64 -5.70 12.25 15.82
C THR A 64 -5.91 13.08 14.56
N ILE A 65 -4.81 13.48 13.93
CA ILE A 65 -4.84 14.16 12.64
C ILE A 65 -4.55 13.12 11.56
N VAL A 66 -5.46 13.00 10.59
CA VAL A 66 -5.36 11.99 9.53
C VAL A 66 -5.31 12.70 8.18
N PRO A 67 -4.37 12.32 7.29
CA PRO A 67 -4.35 12.89 5.94
C PRO A 67 -5.62 12.54 5.16
N ILE A 68 -5.98 13.39 4.21
CA ILE A 68 -7.10 13.13 3.30
C ILE A 68 -6.60 12.28 2.12
N ASP A 69 -5.40 12.54 1.65
CA ASP A 69 -4.80 11.81 0.54
C ASP A 69 -3.71 10.88 1.05
N PHE A 70 -3.60 9.72 0.44
CA PHE A 70 -2.65 8.69 0.85
C PHE A 70 -1.77 8.27 -0.31
N GLY A 71 -0.49 8.07 -0.02
CA GLY A 71 0.49 7.64 -0.99
C GLY A 71 0.66 6.13 -1.05
N LEU A 72 1.61 5.69 -1.86
CA LEU A 72 1.85 4.27 -2.11
C LEU A 72 2.16 3.50 -0.83
N GLU A 73 2.87 4.12 0.10
CA GLU A 73 3.25 3.46 1.35
C GLU A 73 2.02 3.01 2.15
N MET A 74 1.05 3.89 2.32
CA MET A 74 -0.18 3.54 3.04
C MET A 74 -1.00 2.52 2.27
N ILE A 75 -1.09 2.66 0.95
CA ILE A 75 -1.85 1.74 0.11
C ILE A 75 -1.22 0.35 0.16
N THR A 76 0.10 0.27 0.15
CA THR A 76 0.81 -0.99 0.30
C THR A 76 0.51 -1.65 1.64
N ALA A 77 0.56 -0.88 2.72
CA ALA A 77 0.23 -1.40 4.05
C ALA A 77 -1.22 -1.92 4.10
N LEU A 78 -2.15 -1.19 3.47
CA LEU A 78 -3.55 -1.62 3.38
C LEU A 78 -3.69 -2.93 2.61
N ALA A 79 -2.94 -3.09 1.53
CA ALA A 79 -3.00 -4.31 0.72
C ALA A 79 -2.63 -5.56 1.52
N PHE A 80 -1.78 -5.42 2.54
CA PHE A 80 -1.40 -6.53 3.39
C PHE A 80 -2.38 -6.77 4.54
N ARG A 81 -3.35 -5.89 4.74
CA ARG A 81 -4.38 -6.05 5.76
C ARG A 81 -5.73 -6.45 5.19
N ILE A 82 -5.97 -6.14 3.92
CA ILE A 82 -7.25 -6.41 3.24
C ILE A 82 -7.14 -7.74 2.51
N GLY A 83 -8.15 -8.60 2.67
CA GLY A 83 -8.13 -9.97 2.15
C GLY A 83 -8.91 -10.19 0.87
N THR A 84 -9.10 -9.16 0.06
CA THR A 84 -9.84 -9.30 -1.20
C THR A 84 -8.94 -9.78 -2.33
N HIS A 85 -9.56 -10.22 -3.43
CA HIS A 85 -8.84 -10.64 -4.63
C HIS A 85 -7.94 -9.53 -5.18
N ASN A 86 -8.45 -8.31 -5.27
CA ASN A 86 -7.67 -7.19 -5.81
C ASN A 86 -6.48 -6.86 -4.91
N ALA A 87 -6.64 -6.94 -3.59
CA ALA A 87 -5.52 -6.74 -2.67
C ALA A 87 -4.47 -7.83 -2.86
N LYS A 88 -4.89 -9.07 -3.09
CA LYS A 88 -3.96 -10.17 -3.38
C LYS A 88 -3.20 -9.92 -4.69
N VAL A 89 -3.90 -9.49 -5.75
CA VAL A 89 -3.27 -9.15 -7.03
C VAL A 89 -2.22 -8.07 -6.83
N PHE A 90 -2.55 -7.05 -6.05
CA PHE A 90 -1.62 -5.95 -5.78
C PHE A 90 -0.39 -6.44 -5.01
N ARG A 91 -0.58 -7.27 -3.97
CA ARG A 91 0.53 -7.83 -3.21
C ARG A 91 1.46 -8.66 -4.10
N GLU A 92 0.90 -9.52 -4.94
CA GLU A 92 1.69 -10.35 -5.85
C GLU A 92 2.46 -9.49 -6.85
N TRP A 93 1.83 -8.45 -7.36
CA TRP A 93 2.50 -7.51 -8.27
C TRP A 93 3.68 -6.84 -7.59
N LEU A 94 3.51 -6.38 -6.35
CA LEU A 94 4.58 -5.75 -5.58
C LEU A 94 5.76 -6.70 -5.38
N MET A 95 5.49 -7.95 -5.04
CA MET A 95 6.52 -8.96 -4.83
C MET A 95 7.31 -9.22 -6.10
N LYS A 96 6.62 -9.34 -7.23
CA LYS A 96 7.28 -9.54 -8.52
C LYS A 96 8.16 -8.36 -8.89
N LYS A 97 7.69 -7.15 -8.66
CA LYS A 97 8.48 -5.94 -8.95
C LYS A 97 9.72 -5.86 -8.07
N ALA A 98 9.59 -6.18 -6.79
CA ALA A 98 10.73 -6.16 -5.88
C ALA A 98 11.81 -7.15 -6.31
N ILE A 99 11.40 -8.32 -6.80
CA ILE A 99 12.33 -9.35 -7.26
C ILE A 99 12.99 -8.97 -8.58
N SER A 100 12.25 -8.35 -9.50
CA SER A 100 12.73 -8.09 -10.87
C SER A 100 13.46 -6.76 -11.03
N THR A 101 13.55 -5.94 -9.99
CA THR A 101 14.02 -4.55 -10.14
C THR A 101 15.51 -4.45 -10.47
N SER A 102 16.35 -5.32 -9.92
CA SER A 102 17.79 -5.24 -10.14
C SER A 102 18.44 -6.60 -9.96
N THR A 103 19.19 -7.04 -10.96
CA THR A 103 19.84 -8.35 -10.94
C THR A 103 20.86 -8.46 -9.81
N SER A 104 21.72 -7.46 -9.66
CA SER A 104 22.76 -7.51 -8.62
C SER A 104 22.17 -7.37 -7.22
N GLN A 105 21.19 -6.53 -7.05
CA GLN A 105 20.50 -6.38 -5.76
C GLN A 105 19.65 -7.61 -5.44
N GLN A 106 19.08 -8.24 -6.47
CA GLN A 106 18.35 -9.49 -6.28
C GLN A 106 19.21 -10.56 -5.64
N VAL A 107 20.44 -10.72 -6.14
CA VAL A 107 21.35 -11.74 -5.61
C VAL A 107 21.60 -11.51 -4.12
N LEU A 108 21.88 -10.27 -3.75
CA LEU A 108 22.13 -9.93 -2.34
C LEU A 108 20.89 -10.16 -1.48
N ILE A 109 19.72 -9.78 -1.96
CA ILE A 109 18.47 -9.95 -1.23
C ILE A 109 18.14 -11.42 -1.06
N CYS A 110 18.28 -12.21 -2.12
CA CYS A 110 18.03 -13.64 -2.05
C CYS A 110 18.96 -14.35 -1.06
N ASN A 111 20.24 -14.00 -1.06
CA ASN A 111 21.19 -14.56 -0.12
C ASN A 111 20.82 -14.21 1.33
N HIS A 112 20.41 -12.97 1.54
CA HIS A 112 19.99 -12.52 2.88
C HIS A 112 18.77 -13.29 3.36
N TRP A 113 17.77 -13.46 2.50
CA TRP A 113 16.57 -14.23 2.84
C TRP A 113 16.89 -15.69 3.12
N ASN A 114 17.78 -16.29 2.33
CA ASN A 114 18.18 -17.68 2.54
C ASN A 114 18.84 -17.87 3.91
N GLN A 115 19.68 -16.91 4.30
CA GLN A 115 20.32 -16.96 5.63
C GLN A 115 19.29 -16.85 6.73
N LEU A 116 18.34 -15.96 6.61
CA LEU A 116 17.27 -15.81 7.60
C LEU A 116 16.41 -17.05 7.68
N SER A 117 16.11 -17.66 6.56
CA SER A 117 15.31 -18.91 6.53
C SER A 117 16.05 -20.06 7.18
N SER A 118 17.37 -20.14 7.02
CA SER A 118 18.15 -21.22 7.60
C SER A 118 18.31 -21.09 9.11
N LEU A 119 18.05 -19.94 9.68
CA LEU A 119 18.10 -19.73 11.13
C LEU A 119 16.84 -20.20 11.85
N ASN A 120 15.81 -20.53 11.10
CA ASN A 120 14.57 -21.05 11.68
C ASN A 120 14.62 -22.59 11.78
#